data_59142c7f7baa2318e9b58a9ef3443173
#
_entry.id   59142c7f7baa2318e9b58a9ef3443173
#
_cell.length_a   1.000
_cell.length_b   1.000
_cell.length_c   1.000
_cell.angle_alpha   90.00
_cell.angle_beta   90.00
_cell.angle_gamma   90.00
#
_symmetry.space_group_name_H-M   'P 1'
#
loop_
_entity.id
_entity.type
_entity.pdbx_description
1 polymer ?
#
loop_
_entity_poly.entity_id
_entity_poly.type
_entity_poly.pdbx_seq_one_letter_code
_entity_poly.pdbx_strand_id
1 'polypeptide(L)'
;MQDENYPRDLLGYGATPPDPQWPGNARVAVQFVINYEEGGENCLLHGDPHSEAFLSEIVGAEPWHGQRHWNMETIYEYGARAGFWRLH
;
A
#
# COMPACT_ATOMS: atom_id res chain seq x y z
N MET A 1 -20.47 24.19 -4.29
CA MET A 1 -21.10 23.83 -5.58
C MET A 1 -20.99 22.33 -5.75
N GLN A 2 -22.10 21.67 -6.01
CA GLN A 2 -22.09 20.24 -6.24
C GLN A 2 -21.72 19.95 -7.69
N ASP A 3 -20.84 19.01 -7.90
CA ASP A 3 -20.49 18.56 -9.26
C ASP A 3 -21.60 17.64 -9.76
N GLU A 4 -22.34 18.11 -10.76
CA GLU A 4 -23.45 17.37 -11.33
C GLU A 4 -23.02 16.05 -12.01
N ASN A 5 -21.74 15.93 -12.34
CA ASN A 5 -21.20 14.73 -12.96
C ASN A 5 -20.64 13.72 -11.95
N TYR A 6 -20.67 14.04 -10.67
CA TYR A 6 -20.14 13.14 -9.65
C TYR A 6 -21.11 11.97 -9.46
N PRO A 7 -20.65 10.72 -9.68
CA PRO A 7 -21.56 9.57 -9.77
C PRO A 7 -22.06 9.04 -8.42
N ARG A 8 -21.60 9.60 -7.31
CA ARG A 8 -22.00 9.13 -5.97
C ARG A 8 -22.60 10.29 -5.21
N ASP A 9 -23.67 10.03 -4.44
CA ASP A 9 -24.04 10.94 -3.39
C ASP A 9 -23.02 10.81 -2.25
N LEU A 10 -22.95 11.80 -1.40
CA LEU A 10 -22.05 11.79 -0.24
C LEU A 10 -22.86 11.70 1.06
N LEU A 11 -24.08 11.19 0.96
CA LEU A 11 -24.93 10.95 2.10
C LEU A 11 -24.52 9.65 2.79
N GLY A 12 -24.55 9.65 4.10
CA GLY A 12 -24.36 8.43 4.85
C GLY A 12 -25.66 7.64 4.96
N TYR A 13 -25.56 6.46 5.54
CA TYR A 13 -26.72 5.60 5.79
C TYR A 13 -27.28 5.76 7.21
N GLY A 14 -26.63 6.57 8.05
CA GLY A 14 -27.02 6.73 9.44
C GLY A 14 -26.86 5.45 10.23
N ALA A 15 -27.82 5.18 11.10
CA ALA A 15 -27.77 3.99 11.95
C ALA A 15 -28.25 2.71 11.26
N THR A 16 -28.75 2.81 10.02
CA THR A 16 -29.35 1.68 9.31
C THR A 16 -28.67 1.49 7.95
N PRO A 17 -27.48 0.86 7.93
CA PRO A 17 -26.79 0.58 6.67
C PRO A 17 -27.58 -0.44 5.85
N PRO A 18 -27.43 -0.43 4.51
CA PRO A 18 -28.07 -1.42 3.66
C PRO A 18 -27.51 -2.81 3.90
N ASP A 19 -28.36 -3.82 3.73
CA ASP A 19 -27.92 -5.21 3.77
C ASP A 19 -27.31 -5.55 2.41
N PRO A 20 -26.01 -5.88 2.33
CA PRO A 20 -25.36 -6.23 1.07
C PRO A 20 -25.73 -7.62 0.55
N GLN A 21 -26.43 -8.42 1.35
CA GLN A 21 -26.90 -9.76 0.99
C GLN A 21 -25.76 -10.67 0.52
N TRP A 22 -24.76 -10.84 1.38
CA TRP A 22 -23.64 -11.73 1.09
C TRP A 22 -24.10 -13.15 0.79
N PRO A 23 -23.41 -13.86 -0.11
CA PRO A 23 -23.76 -15.25 -0.42
C PRO A 23 -23.84 -16.15 0.82
N GLY A 24 -24.77 -17.09 0.83
CA GLY A 24 -24.93 -18.04 1.92
C GLY A 24 -25.44 -17.44 3.21
N ASN A 25 -26.12 -16.30 3.14
CA ASN A 25 -26.57 -15.55 4.31
C ASN A 25 -25.44 -15.13 5.26
N ALA A 26 -24.23 -14.99 4.72
CA ALA A 26 -23.08 -14.56 5.51
C ALA A 26 -23.30 -13.13 6.05
N ARG A 27 -22.88 -12.90 7.26
CA ARG A 27 -22.97 -11.58 7.91
C ARG A 27 -21.80 -10.71 7.62
N VAL A 28 -20.65 -11.31 7.25
CA VAL A 28 -19.38 -10.64 7.06
C VAL A 28 -18.71 -11.20 5.83
N ALA A 29 -18.16 -10.33 5.00
CA ALA A 29 -17.23 -10.69 3.94
C ALA A 29 -15.82 -10.29 4.38
N VAL A 30 -14.88 -11.23 4.28
CA VAL A 30 -13.48 -10.97 4.64
C VAL A 30 -12.64 -11.11 3.38
N GLN A 31 -11.82 -10.10 3.13
CA GLN A 31 -10.90 -10.09 2.00
C GLN A 31 -9.50 -9.82 2.52
N PHE A 32 -8.57 -10.73 2.19
CA PHE A 32 -7.16 -10.50 2.50
C PHE A 32 -6.49 -9.88 1.28
N VAL A 33 -5.75 -8.81 1.51
CA VAL A 33 -5.05 -8.09 0.44
C VAL A 33 -3.58 -8.04 0.80
N ILE A 34 -2.73 -8.52 -0.11
CA ILE A 34 -1.28 -8.45 0.01
C ILE A 34 -0.79 -7.51 -1.08
N ASN A 35 -0.12 -6.43 -0.68
CA ASN A 35 0.55 -5.54 -1.62
C ASN A 35 2.00 -5.98 -1.72
N TYR A 36 2.45 -6.23 -2.94
CA TYR A 36 3.84 -6.58 -3.23
C TYR A 36 4.39 -5.55 -4.21
N GLU A 37 5.27 -4.69 -3.73
CA GLU A 37 5.81 -3.57 -4.50
C GLU A 37 7.33 -3.57 -4.57
N GLU A 38 7.97 -4.55 -3.94
CA GLU A 38 9.42 -4.71 -3.96
C GLU A 38 9.93 -4.85 -5.40
N GLY A 39 10.97 -4.09 -5.72
CA GLY A 39 11.48 -3.96 -7.08
C GLY A 39 11.08 -2.65 -7.75
N GLY A 40 10.02 -1.99 -7.27
CA GLY A 40 9.59 -0.69 -7.76
C GLY A 40 10.19 0.50 -7.02
N GLU A 41 10.90 0.26 -5.92
CA GLU A 41 11.54 1.30 -5.12
C GLU A 41 12.71 1.94 -5.84
N ASN A 42 12.98 3.20 -5.51
CA ASN A 42 14.18 3.88 -5.98
C ASN A 42 15.42 3.26 -5.33
N CYS A 43 16.38 2.89 -6.14
CA CYS A 43 17.61 2.25 -5.67
C CYS A 43 18.74 2.48 -6.65
N LEU A 44 19.92 2.82 -6.17
CA LEU A 44 21.07 3.03 -7.04
C LEU A 44 21.42 1.78 -7.84
N LEU A 45 21.18 0.59 -7.28
CA LEU A 45 21.42 -0.66 -8.00
C LEU A 45 20.50 -0.84 -9.21
N HIS A 46 19.36 -0.16 -9.21
CA HIS A 46 18.42 -0.15 -10.34
C HIS A 46 18.73 0.95 -11.36
N GLY A 47 19.73 1.78 -11.10
CA GLY A 47 20.08 2.91 -11.94
C GLY A 47 19.42 4.22 -11.53
N ASP A 48 18.72 4.27 -10.41
CA ASP A 48 18.07 5.48 -9.93
C ASP A 48 19.08 6.44 -9.30
N PRO A 49 18.81 7.77 -9.33
CA PRO A 49 19.75 8.75 -8.79
C PRO A 49 19.76 8.84 -7.26
N HIS A 50 18.80 8.26 -6.58
CA HIS A 50 18.68 8.34 -5.13
C HIS A 50 18.03 7.08 -4.57
N SER A 51 18.14 6.92 -3.25
CA SER A 51 17.45 5.85 -2.53
C SER A 51 15.97 6.16 -2.34
N GLU A 52 15.19 5.14 -2.01
CA GLU A 52 13.79 5.32 -1.65
C GLU A 52 13.68 5.97 -0.27
N ALA A 53 12.75 6.90 -0.13
CA ALA A 53 12.44 7.54 1.15
C ALA A 53 10.99 7.30 1.58
N PHE A 54 10.12 6.96 0.63
CA PHE A 54 8.73 6.67 0.93
C PHE A 54 8.61 5.30 1.59
N LEU A 55 7.79 5.21 2.62
CA LEU A 55 7.62 3.99 3.42
C LEU A 55 8.91 3.51 4.12
N SER A 56 9.78 4.47 4.46
CA SER A 56 10.92 4.15 5.33
C SER A 56 10.46 4.03 6.79
N GLU A 57 11.35 3.52 7.64
CA GLU A 57 11.10 3.46 9.09
C GLU A 57 11.02 4.84 9.75
N ILE A 58 11.41 5.88 9.04
CA ILE A 58 11.40 7.26 9.54
C ILE A 58 10.46 8.09 8.68
N VAL A 59 9.41 8.63 9.29
CA VAL A 59 8.48 9.51 8.59
C VAL A 59 9.20 10.80 8.21
N GLY A 60 9.10 11.19 6.93
CA GLY A 60 9.75 12.39 6.42
C GLY A 60 11.23 12.24 6.14
N ALA A 61 11.75 11.01 6.09
CA ALA A 61 13.15 10.76 5.75
C ALA A 61 13.47 11.31 4.36
N GLU A 62 14.67 11.90 4.23
CA GLU A 62 15.16 12.38 2.96
C GLU A 62 15.81 11.24 2.16
N PRO A 63 15.63 11.19 0.84
CA PRO A 63 16.35 10.23 0.03
C PRO A 63 17.85 10.54 0.01
N TRP A 64 18.68 9.51 -0.08
CA TRP A 64 20.12 9.67 -0.23
C TRP A 64 20.47 9.74 -1.72
N HIS A 65 21.03 10.86 -2.14
CA HIS A 65 21.41 11.06 -3.54
C HIS A 65 22.80 10.51 -3.83
N GLY A 66 22.91 9.72 -4.91
CA GLY A 66 24.19 9.20 -5.38
C GLY A 66 24.86 8.23 -4.42
N GLN A 67 24.14 7.72 -3.44
CA GLN A 67 24.67 6.86 -2.38
C GLN A 67 23.67 5.78 -2.05
N ARG A 68 24.16 4.56 -1.92
CA ARG A 68 23.32 3.42 -1.51
C ARG A 68 22.86 3.59 -0.06
N HIS A 69 21.63 3.21 0.19
CA HIS A 69 21.03 3.19 1.52
C HIS A 69 20.78 1.72 1.90
N TRP A 70 21.74 1.11 2.58
CA TRP A 70 21.69 -0.32 2.87
C TRP A 70 20.49 -0.73 3.71
N ASN A 71 20.10 0.11 4.66
CA ASN A 71 18.94 -0.19 5.49
C ASN A 71 17.66 -0.27 4.66
N MET A 72 17.44 0.70 3.78
CA MET A 72 16.27 0.66 2.88
C MET A 72 16.32 -0.53 1.94
N GLU A 73 17.48 -0.84 1.37
CA GLU A 73 17.64 -2.01 0.52
C GLU A 73 17.28 -3.29 1.26
N THR A 74 17.70 -3.40 2.52
CA THR A 74 17.43 -4.58 3.36
C THR A 74 15.94 -4.73 3.64
N ILE A 75 15.23 -3.64 3.90
CA ILE A 75 13.78 -3.67 4.14
C ILE A 75 13.06 -4.25 2.92
N TYR A 76 13.34 -3.73 1.74
CA TYR A 76 12.70 -4.21 0.51
C TYR A 76 13.13 -5.63 0.16
N GLU A 77 14.41 -5.95 0.35
CA GLU A 77 14.93 -7.28 0.09
C GLU A 77 14.31 -8.34 1.00
N TYR A 78 14.08 -8.02 2.26
CA TYR A 78 13.39 -8.93 3.16
C TYR A 78 11.98 -9.26 2.65
N GLY A 79 11.22 -8.25 2.22
CA GLY A 79 9.89 -8.45 1.67
C GLY A 79 9.91 -9.38 0.46
N ALA A 80 10.87 -9.18 -0.45
CA ALA A 80 11.00 -9.99 -1.64
C ALA A 80 11.45 -11.43 -1.34
N ARG A 81 12.38 -11.60 -0.40
CA ARG A 81 12.97 -12.92 -0.11
C ARG A 81 12.15 -13.77 0.83
N ALA A 82 11.55 -13.16 1.84
CA ALA A 82 10.90 -13.91 2.91
C ALA A 82 9.50 -13.41 3.26
N GLY A 83 9.31 -12.09 3.35
CA GLY A 83 8.07 -11.53 3.88
C GLY A 83 6.83 -11.93 3.09
N PHE A 84 6.88 -11.83 1.77
CA PHE A 84 5.77 -12.23 0.91
C PHE A 84 5.39 -13.70 1.13
N TRP A 85 6.37 -14.59 1.16
CA TRP A 85 6.12 -16.02 1.31
C TRP A 85 5.57 -16.38 2.67
N ARG A 86 5.94 -15.61 3.70
CA ARG A 86 5.39 -15.82 5.04
C ARG A 86 3.93 -15.44 5.13
N LEU A 87 3.49 -14.46 4.33
CA LEU A 87 2.09 -14.03 4.29
C LEU A 87 1.27 -14.88 3.34
N HIS A 88 1.85 -15.31 2.24
CA HIS A 88 1.18 -16.10 1.22
C HIS A 88 0.88 -17.51 1.72
#